data_5a9e70a341be6ae0fbfb8d8065201d16
#
_entry.id   5a9e70a341be6ae0fbfb8d8065201d16
#
_cell.length_a   1.000
_cell.length_b   1.000
_cell.length_c   1.000
_cell.angle_alpha   90.00
_cell.angle_beta   90.00
_cell.angle_gamma   90.00
#
_symmetry.space_group_name_H-M   'P 1'
#
loop_
_entity.id
_entity.type
_entity.pdbx_description
1 polymer ?
#
loop_
_entity_poly.entity_id
_entity_poly.type
_entity_poly.pdbx_seq_one_letter_code
_entity_poly.pdbx_strand_id
1 'polypeptide(L)'
;QGIQKLGYKFVRADVGDKYVTEMLTKKGWMLGGETSGHIICKDLVSTGDGTIAALKVISSLLLLEKKPSEVLSNYTKIPQINIAVKVSNKDIINDKELISFLKEIESDITIGRVLVRPSGTEPKIRIMVEASEKKVAEKFAKDIEKIIRSKA
;
A
#
# COMPACT_ATOMS: atom_id res chain seq x y z
N GLN A 1 0.41 8.69 -7.38
CA GLN A 1 -0.03 10.00 -7.93
C GLN A 1 0.91 11.15 -7.50
N GLY A 2 1.24 11.34 -6.21
CA GLY A 2 2.11 12.43 -5.76
C GLY A 2 3.50 12.43 -6.41
N ILE A 3 4.19 11.29 -6.36
CA ILE A 3 5.52 11.11 -6.96
C ILE A 3 5.48 11.29 -8.48
N GLN A 4 4.44 10.77 -9.14
CA GLN A 4 4.26 10.91 -10.58
C GLN A 4 4.00 12.36 -11.01
N LYS A 5 3.27 13.14 -10.19
CA LYS A 5 3.07 14.58 -10.42
C LYS A 5 4.38 15.38 -10.36
N LEU A 6 5.37 14.86 -9.66
CA LEU A 6 6.73 15.44 -9.61
C LEU A 6 7.62 14.98 -10.79
N GLY A 7 7.06 14.24 -11.76
CA GLY A 7 7.79 13.78 -12.94
C GLY A 7 8.60 12.50 -12.73
N TYR A 8 8.53 11.88 -11.55
CA TYR A 8 9.26 10.64 -11.28
C TYR A 8 8.46 9.40 -11.68
N LYS A 9 9.16 8.39 -12.17
CA LYS A 9 8.59 7.06 -12.43
C LYS A 9 8.24 6.40 -11.09
N PHE A 10 7.07 5.77 -11.04
CA PHE A 10 6.57 5.07 -9.86
C PHE A 10 5.95 3.74 -10.27
N VAL A 11 6.29 2.67 -9.54
CA VAL A 11 5.72 1.32 -9.70
C VAL A 11 5.36 0.79 -8.33
N ARG A 12 4.26 0.05 -8.24
CA ARG A 12 3.89 -0.70 -7.05
C ARG A 12 4.42 -2.13 -7.15
N ALA A 13 5.02 -2.62 -6.07
CA ALA A 13 5.34 -4.02 -5.87
C ALA A 13 4.23 -4.70 -5.05
N ASP A 14 4.27 -6.02 -4.97
CA ASP A 14 3.47 -6.77 -4.01
C ASP A 14 3.87 -6.39 -2.57
N VAL A 15 3.00 -6.73 -1.62
CA VAL A 15 3.21 -6.38 -0.21
C VAL A 15 4.33 -7.23 0.39
N GLY A 16 5.35 -6.57 0.90
CA GLY A 16 6.55 -7.15 1.52
C GLY A 16 7.82 -6.50 0.99
N ASP A 17 8.75 -6.18 1.89
CA ASP A 17 10.04 -5.55 1.59
C ASP A 17 10.86 -6.33 0.55
N LYS A 18 10.77 -7.66 0.58
CA LYS A 18 11.35 -8.56 -0.42
C LYS A 18 10.91 -8.19 -1.84
N TYR A 19 9.61 -8.01 -2.07
CA TYR A 19 9.08 -7.68 -3.40
C TYR A 19 9.47 -6.27 -3.85
N VAL A 20 9.55 -5.33 -2.89
CA VAL A 20 10.08 -3.99 -3.16
C VAL A 20 11.54 -4.09 -3.60
N THR A 21 12.38 -4.84 -2.87
CA THR A 21 13.80 -5.04 -3.19
C THR A 21 14.00 -5.72 -4.55
N GLU A 22 13.22 -6.75 -4.85
CA GLU A 22 13.23 -7.42 -6.16
C GLU A 22 12.86 -6.46 -7.29
N MET A 23 11.82 -5.64 -7.10
CA MET A 23 11.39 -4.65 -8.07
C MET A 23 12.45 -3.56 -8.29
N LEU A 24 13.08 -3.07 -7.23
CA LEU A 24 14.20 -2.12 -7.32
C LEU A 24 15.35 -2.71 -8.14
N THR A 25 15.70 -3.96 -7.88
CA THR A 25 16.75 -4.68 -8.63
C THR A 25 16.40 -4.78 -10.11
N LYS A 26 15.19 -5.25 -10.43
CA LYS A 26 14.70 -5.41 -11.81
C LYS A 26 14.67 -4.10 -12.59
N LYS A 27 14.37 -2.99 -11.93
CA LYS A 27 14.25 -1.65 -12.56
C LYS A 27 15.55 -0.84 -12.53
N GLY A 28 16.57 -1.28 -11.79
CA GLY A 28 17.77 -0.48 -11.56
C GLY A 28 17.50 0.78 -10.72
N TRP A 29 16.48 0.73 -9.85
CA TRP A 29 16.09 1.88 -9.03
C TRP A 29 16.68 1.79 -7.63
N MET A 30 16.88 2.96 -7.00
CA MET A 30 17.61 3.08 -5.73
C MET A 30 16.72 3.34 -4.53
N LEU A 31 15.47 3.81 -4.72
CA LEU A 31 14.58 4.18 -3.61
C LEU A 31 13.28 3.39 -3.67
N GLY A 32 12.96 2.74 -2.59
CA GLY A 32 11.71 2.03 -2.38
C GLY A 32 11.19 2.20 -0.96
N GLY A 33 9.95 1.79 -0.74
CA GLY A 33 9.37 1.82 0.60
C GLY A 33 8.03 1.15 0.69
N GLU A 34 7.62 0.90 1.92
CA GLU A 34 6.33 0.32 2.27
C GLU A 34 5.55 1.22 3.23
N THR A 35 4.24 1.04 3.25
CA THR A 35 3.36 1.74 4.19
C THR A 35 3.59 1.34 5.66
N SER A 36 4.30 0.25 5.91
CA SER A 36 4.78 -0.19 7.23
C SER A 36 5.86 0.72 7.81
N GLY A 37 6.43 1.64 7.02
CA GLY A 37 7.51 2.54 7.41
C GLY A 37 8.91 2.08 7.00
N HIS A 38 9.04 0.92 6.34
CA HIS A 38 10.31 0.51 5.76
C HIS A 38 10.66 1.41 4.56
N ILE A 39 11.87 1.97 4.58
CA ILE A 39 12.45 2.71 3.46
C ILE A 39 13.73 2.00 3.06
N ILE A 40 13.87 1.72 1.78
CA ILE A 40 15.04 1.05 1.18
C ILE A 40 15.80 2.07 0.36
N CYS A 41 17.03 2.39 0.79
CA CYS A 41 17.99 3.21 0.05
C CYS A 41 19.04 2.28 -0.54
N LYS A 42 18.75 1.69 -1.71
CA LYS A 42 19.53 0.59 -2.29
C LYS A 42 20.95 1.01 -2.73
N ASP A 43 21.19 2.30 -2.90
CA ASP A 43 22.51 2.89 -3.12
C ASP A 43 23.42 2.77 -1.89
N LEU A 44 22.86 2.57 -0.70
CA LEU A 44 23.59 2.51 0.56
C LEU A 44 23.52 1.13 1.22
N VAL A 45 22.35 0.48 1.16
CA VAL A 45 22.11 -0.82 1.81
C VAL A 45 21.06 -1.61 1.04
N SER A 46 21.19 -2.94 1.03
CA SER A 46 20.31 -3.85 0.25
C SER A 46 18.95 -4.12 0.89
N THR A 47 18.74 -3.69 2.12
CA THR A 47 17.52 -3.92 2.89
C THR A 47 16.98 -2.62 3.47
N GLY A 48 15.80 -2.65 4.10
CA GLY A 48 15.30 -1.51 4.88
C GLY A 48 16.16 -1.30 6.12
N ASP A 49 16.66 -0.09 6.31
CA ASP A 49 17.43 0.33 7.48
C ASP A 49 16.90 1.68 7.98
N GLY A 50 16.35 1.68 9.21
CA GLY A 50 15.74 2.87 9.82
C GLY A 50 16.74 3.99 10.09
N THR A 51 17.98 3.65 10.45
CA THR A 51 19.03 4.64 10.73
C THR A 51 19.46 5.32 9.44
N ILE A 52 19.72 4.56 8.40
CA ILE A 52 20.09 5.09 7.08
C ILE A 52 18.94 5.93 6.50
N ALA A 53 17.69 5.45 6.62
CA ALA A 53 16.52 6.20 6.19
C ALA A 53 16.41 7.55 6.93
N ALA A 54 16.59 7.57 8.25
CA ALA A 54 16.55 8.79 9.04
C ALA A 54 17.64 9.78 8.63
N LEU A 55 18.89 9.32 8.48
CA LEU A 55 20.00 10.16 8.04
C LEU A 55 19.78 10.72 6.63
N LYS A 56 19.22 9.92 5.71
CA LYS A 56 18.89 10.38 4.36
C LYS A 56 17.81 11.46 4.36
N VAL A 57 16.78 11.31 5.21
CA VAL A 57 15.72 12.34 5.37
C VAL A 57 16.30 13.63 5.96
N ILE A 58 17.10 13.54 7.04
CA ILE A 58 17.74 14.71 7.66
C ILE A 58 18.64 15.43 6.65
N SER A 59 19.51 14.68 5.96
CA SER A 59 20.38 15.25 4.92
C SER A 59 19.59 15.96 3.83
N SER A 60 18.48 15.37 3.38
CA SER A 60 17.63 15.98 2.36
C SER A 60 16.97 17.27 2.84
N LEU A 61 16.52 17.31 4.10
CA LEU A 61 15.93 18.52 4.70
C LEU A 61 16.95 19.64 4.84
N LEU A 62 18.18 19.30 5.25
CA LEU A 62 19.29 20.28 5.36
C LEU A 62 19.64 20.85 3.97
N LEU A 63 19.73 20.00 2.94
CA LEU A 63 20.01 20.45 1.57
C LEU A 63 18.89 21.33 1.00
N LEU A 64 17.64 21.07 1.38
CA LEU A 64 16.50 21.87 0.96
C LEU A 64 16.30 23.13 1.78
N GLU A 65 17.02 23.28 2.90
CA GLU A 65 16.84 24.35 3.89
C GLU A 65 15.39 24.48 4.36
N LYS A 66 14.68 23.36 4.49
CA LYS A 66 13.25 23.30 4.85
C LYS A 66 13.00 22.51 6.12
N LYS A 67 11.97 22.91 6.86
CA LYS A 67 11.46 22.16 7.99
C LYS A 67 10.62 20.96 7.53
N PRO A 68 10.56 19.85 8.27
CA PRO A 68 9.72 18.71 7.95
C PRO A 68 8.25 19.10 7.70
N SER A 69 7.70 20.01 8.50
CA SER A 69 6.33 20.49 8.37
C SER A 69 6.06 21.19 7.03
N GLU A 70 7.04 21.88 6.47
CA GLU A 70 6.93 22.57 5.18
C GLU A 70 6.94 21.57 4.01
N VAL A 71 7.80 20.55 4.11
CA VAL A 71 7.89 19.50 3.07
C VAL A 71 6.65 18.62 3.07
N LEU A 72 6.11 18.30 4.25
CA LEU A 72 4.97 17.42 4.42
C LEU A 72 3.61 18.13 4.29
N SER A 73 3.56 19.46 4.27
CA SER A 73 2.32 20.25 4.18
C SER A 73 1.50 19.94 2.92
N ASN A 74 2.15 19.53 1.84
CA ASN A 74 1.50 19.20 0.56
C ASN A 74 1.07 17.71 0.46
N TYR A 75 1.27 16.92 1.52
CA TYR A 75 0.89 15.53 1.54
C TYR A 75 -0.49 15.35 2.18
N THR A 76 -1.45 14.96 1.38
CA THR A 76 -2.78 14.57 1.87
C THR A 76 -2.88 13.06 1.93
N LYS A 77 -3.04 12.51 3.13
CA LYS A 77 -3.24 11.07 3.33
C LYS A 77 -4.62 10.67 2.87
N ILE A 78 -4.69 9.75 1.93
CA ILE A 78 -5.97 9.14 1.50
C ILE A 78 -6.48 8.21 2.60
N PRO A 79 -7.77 8.29 2.98
CA PRO A 79 -8.37 7.37 3.92
C PRO A 79 -8.18 5.92 3.48
N GLN A 80 -7.73 5.08 4.42
CA GLN A 80 -7.48 3.65 4.21
C GLN A 80 -8.15 2.86 5.32
N ILE A 81 -8.94 1.86 4.94
CA ILE A 81 -9.58 0.90 5.85
C ILE A 81 -8.93 -0.46 5.65
N ASN A 82 -8.53 -1.08 6.75
CA ASN A 82 -7.97 -2.43 6.76
C ASN A 82 -8.85 -3.32 7.62
N ILE A 83 -9.30 -4.46 7.07
CA ILE A 83 -10.05 -5.50 7.77
C ILE A 83 -9.32 -6.83 7.58
N ALA A 84 -9.28 -7.66 8.62
CA ALA A 84 -8.78 -9.02 8.56
C ALA A 84 -9.92 -9.99 8.92
N VAL A 85 -10.32 -10.82 7.97
CA VAL A 85 -11.37 -11.82 8.15
C VAL A 85 -10.74 -13.17 8.37
N LYS A 86 -11.07 -13.83 9.49
CA LYS A 86 -10.65 -15.21 9.76
C LYS A 86 -11.46 -16.15 8.85
N VAL A 87 -10.79 -17.06 8.16
CA VAL A 87 -11.40 -18.01 7.23
C VAL A 87 -10.78 -19.40 7.40
N SER A 88 -11.58 -20.44 7.13
CA SER A 88 -11.11 -21.83 7.08
C SER A 88 -10.37 -22.13 5.77
N ASN A 89 -10.84 -21.54 4.67
CA ASN A 89 -10.26 -21.69 3.32
C ASN A 89 -9.89 -20.33 2.75
N LYS A 90 -8.65 -20.18 2.30
CA LYS A 90 -8.14 -18.94 1.66
C LYS A 90 -8.50 -18.85 0.17
N ASP A 91 -8.94 -19.95 -0.48
CA ASP A 91 -9.29 -19.98 -1.90
C ASP A 91 -10.56 -19.16 -2.23
N ILE A 92 -11.26 -18.69 -1.20
CA ILE A 92 -12.37 -17.72 -1.32
C ILE A 92 -11.94 -16.49 -2.14
N ILE A 93 -10.66 -16.12 -2.15
CA ILE A 93 -10.17 -15.03 -3.00
C ILE A 93 -10.40 -15.27 -4.50
N ASN A 94 -10.55 -16.53 -4.92
CA ASN A 94 -10.78 -16.94 -6.30
C ASN A 94 -12.29 -17.05 -6.63
N ASP A 95 -13.17 -16.75 -5.69
CA ASP A 95 -14.62 -16.79 -5.89
C ASP A 95 -15.05 -15.78 -6.94
N LYS A 96 -15.90 -16.22 -7.88
CA LYS A 96 -16.33 -15.41 -9.03
C LYS A 96 -17.14 -14.18 -8.63
N GLU A 97 -17.98 -14.29 -7.61
CA GLU A 97 -18.79 -13.18 -7.10
C GLU A 97 -17.88 -12.13 -6.46
N LEU A 98 -16.93 -12.57 -5.62
CA LEU A 98 -15.95 -11.66 -5.01
C LEU A 98 -15.12 -10.94 -6.08
N ILE A 99 -14.60 -11.67 -7.07
CA ILE A 99 -13.79 -11.08 -8.16
C ILE A 99 -14.61 -10.07 -8.96
N SER A 100 -15.88 -10.39 -9.29
CA SER A 100 -16.77 -9.48 -10.01
C SER A 100 -17.01 -8.20 -9.21
N PHE A 101 -17.31 -8.35 -7.93
CA PHE A 101 -17.54 -7.21 -7.03
C PHE A 101 -16.29 -6.33 -6.85
N LEU A 102 -15.10 -6.93 -6.76
CA LEU A 102 -13.85 -6.15 -6.69
C LEU A 102 -13.62 -5.32 -7.95
N LYS A 103 -13.93 -5.86 -9.13
CA LYS A 103 -13.82 -5.11 -10.40
C LYS A 103 -14.84 -3.96 -10.47
N GLU A 104 -16.04 -4.16 -9.96
CA GLU A 104 -17.07 -3.11 -9.86
C GLU A 104 -16.56 -1.97 -8.95
N ILE A 105 -16.08 -2.29 -7.76
CA ILE A 105 -15.51 -1.29 -6.85
C ILE A 105 -14.34 -0.53 -7.49
N GLU A 106 -13.44 -1.22 -8.19
CA GLU A 106 -12.30 -0.58 -8.86
C GLU A 106 -12.74 0.43 -9.93
N SER A 107 -13.88 0.20 -10.59
CA SER A 107 -14.45 1.15 -11.54
C SER A 107 -15.12 2.36 -10.87
N ASP A 108 -15.69 2.18 -9.68
CA ASP A 108 -16.40 3.21 -8.92
C ASP A 108 -15.45 4.10 -8.10
N ILE A 109 -14.32 3.59 -7.68
CA ILE A 109 -13.35 4.33 -6.87
C ILE A 109 -12.64 5.38 -7.72
N THR A 110 -13.07 6.64 -7.60
CA THR A 110 -12.49 7.77 -8.35
C THR A 110 -11.04 8.05 -7.96
N ILE A 111 -10.69 7.89 -6.67
CA ILE A 111 -9.34 8.04 -6.14
C ILE A 111 -9.14 7.00 -5.05
N GLY A 112 -8.34 5.98 -5.33
CA GLY A 112 -8.08 4.95 -4.35
C GLY A 112 -7.75 3.61 -4.98
N ARG A 113 -7.91 2.56 -4.22
CA ARG A 113 -7.76 1.16 -4.67
C ARG A 113 -8.36 0.19 -3.68
N VAL A 114 -8.64 -1.02 -4.15
CA VAL A 114 -8.97 -2.17 -3.32
C VAL A 114 -7.85 -3.22 -3.42
N LEU A 115 -7.55 -3.89 -2.32
CA LEU A 115 -6.64 -5.03 -2.29
C LEU A 115 -7.18 -6.08 -1.33
N VAL A 116 -7.48 -7.26 -1.87
CA VAL A 116 -7.88 -8.43 -1.10
C VAL A 116 -6.86 -9.53 -1.31
N ARG A 117 -6.29 -10.03 -0.21
CA ARG A 117 -5.23 -11.05 -0.29
C ARG A 117 -5.24 -11.99 0.91
N PRO A 118 -4.79 -13.23 0.75
CA PRO A 118 -4.59 -14.12 1.89
C PRO A 118 -3.40 -13.63 2.74
N SER A 119 -3.48 -13.86 4.05
CA SER A 119 -2.33 -13.72 4.93
C SER A 119 -1.36 -14.89 4.70
N GLY A 120 -0.06 -14.62 4.61
CA GLY A 120 0.97 -15.65 4.48
C GLY A 120 1.10 -16.54 5.72
N THR A 121 0.91 -15.95 6.91
CA THR A 121 1.20 -16.60 8.20
C THR A 121 -0.05 -16.97 9.01
N GLU A 122 -1.22 -16.42 8.71
CA GLU A 122 -2.43 -16.60 9.49
C GLU A 122 -3.59 -17.12 8.61
N PRO A 123 -4.58 -17.85 9.18
CA PRO A 123 -5.80 -18.28 8.48
C PRO A 123 -6.77 -17.09 8.33
N LYS A 124 -6.37 -16.08 7.57
CA LYS A 124 -7.11 -14.83 7.37
C LYS A 124 -6.98 -14.33 5.94
N ILE A 125 -8.02 -13.67 5.46
CA ILE A 125 -8.00 -12.81 4.28
C ILE A 125 -7.89 -11.35 4.76
N ARG A 126 -6.98 -10.60 4.17
CA ARG A 126 -6.77 -9.18 4.45
C ARG A 126 -7.41 -8.34 3.36
N ILE A 127 -8.26 -7.42 3.77
CA ILE A 127 -8.97 -6.46 2.94
C ILE A 127 -8.36 -5.10 3.21
N MET A 128 -7.98 -4.38 2.17
CA MET A 128 -7.56 -2.99 2.24
C MET A 128 -8.33 -2.20 1.19
N VAL A 129 -8.98 -1.12 1.61
CA VAL A 129 -9.69 -0.20 0.73
C VAL A 129 -9.18 1.21 0.99
N GLU A 130 -8.74 1.87 -0.07
CA GLU A 130 -8.40 3.30 -0.09
C GLU A 130 -9.46 4.01 -0.94
N ALA A 131 -9.98 5.15 -0.45
CA ALA A 131 -10.89 6.00 -1.22
C ALA A 131 -10.73 7.47 -0.81
N SER A 132 -11.19 8.39 -1.64
CA SER A 132 -11.16 9.83 -1.35
C SER A 132 -11.91 10.19 -0.06
N GLU A 133 -12.99 9.47 0.24
CA GLU A 133 -13.80 9.64 1.44
C GLU A 133 -13.75 8.41 2.34
N LYS A 134 -13.57 8.64 3.64
CA LYS A 134 -13.53 7.57 4.63
C LYS A 134 -14.79 6.70 4.65
N LYS A 135 -15.96 7.33 4.52
CA LYS A 135 -17.26 6.61 4.49
C LYS A 135 -17.37 5.65 3.32
N VAL A 136 -16.84 6.03 2.16
CA VAL A 136 -16.81 5.19 0.96
C VAL A 136 -15.88 3.98 1.18
N ALA A 137 -14.68 4.22 1.71
CA ALA A 137 -13.76 3.14 2.04
C ALA A 137 -14.34 2.17 3.08
N GLU A 138 -15.02 2.68 4.13
CA GLU A 138 -15.69 1.86 5.14
C GLU A 138 -16.82 1.01 4.56
N LYS A 139 -17.65 1.59 3.69
CA LYS A 139 -18.74 0.87 3.03
C LYS A 139 -18.20 -0.30 2.22
N PHE A 140 -17.30 -0.06 1.28
CA PHE A 140 -16.75 -1.11 0.44
C PHE A 140 -15.99 -2.17 1.23
N ALA A 141 -15.22 -1.78 2.24
CA ALA A 141 -14.50 -2.74 3.10
C ALA A 141 -15.48 -3.68 3.83
N LYS A 142 -16.62 -3.17 4.34
CA LYS A 142 -17.67 -3.97 4.98
C LYS A 142 -18.42 -4.85 3.99
N ASP A 143 -18.68 -4.39 2.79
CA ASP A 143 -19.39 -5.18 1.78
C ASP A 143 -18.52 -6.35 1.30
N ILE A 144 -17.22 -6.12 1.08
CA ILE A 144 -16.24 -7.20 0.80
C ILE A 144 -16.18 -8.19 1.98
N GLU A 145 -16.12 -7.69 3.22
CA GLU A 145 -16.12 -8.54 4.42
C GLU A 145 -17.35 -9.46 4.49
N LYS A 146 -18.55 -8.94 4.18
CA LYS A 146 -19.78 -9.73 4.17
C LYS A 146 -19.70 -10.87 3.14
N ILE A 147 -19.25 -10.59 1.92
CA ILE A 147 -19.09 -11.60 0.87
C ILE A 147 -18.11 -12.69 1.33
N ILE A 148 -16.98 -12.33 1.90
CA ILE A 148 -15.99 -13.29 2.39
C ILE A 148 -16.58 -14.12 3.54
N ARG A 149 -17.28 -13.51 4.51
CA ARG A 149 -17.89 -14.20 5.64
C ARG A 149 -19.01 -15.17 5.23
N SER A 150 -19.76 -14.87 4.19
CA SER A 150 -20.82 -15.76 3.69
C SER A 150 -20.28 -17.04 3.06
N LYS A 151 -18.97 -17.07 2.74
CA LYS A 151 -18.27 -18.18 2.08
C LYS A 151 -17.20 -18.84 2.97
N ALA A 152 -16.99 -18.32 4.21
CA ALA A 152 -15.95 -18.73 5.15
C ALA A 152 -16.32 -19.98 5.97
#